data_672ed74634cf03ef9316ee227f03fc83
#
_entry.id   672ed74634cf03ef9316ee227f03fc83
#
_cell.length_a   1.000
_cell.length_b   1.000
_cell.length_c   1.000
_cell.angle_alpha   90.00
_cell.angle_beta   90.00
_cell.angle_gamma   90.00
#
_symmetry.space_group_name_H-M   'P 1'
#
loop_
_entity.id
_entity.type
_entity.pdbx_description
1 polymer ?
#
loop_
_entity_poly.entity_id
_entity_poly.type
_entity_poly.pdbx_seq_one_letter_code
_entity_poly.pdbx_strand_id
1 'polypeptide(L)'
;MGGDWKDFFRAIQLNDLELVKYYIKMGVDPNYQHPEYMTAPLMECIRFERLEIAEFLLENGTDATAKEHGGTTTAMSIAVMNGNKEAVRLLEKYV
;
A
#
# COMPACT_ATOMS: atom_id res chain seq x y z
N MET A 1 17.42 -2.59 -5.36
CA MET A 1 17.45 -3.13 -6.70
C MET A 1 16.35 -2.55 -7.52
N GLY A 2 16.72 -2.01 -8.66
CA GLY A 2 15.84 -1.17 -9.46
C GLY A 2 14.58 -1.83 -9.99
N GLY A 3 14.55 -3.16 -10.14
CA GLY A 3 13.40 -3.83 -10.71
C GLY A 3 12.37 -4.30 -9.71
N ASP A 4 12.73 -4.38 -8.44
CA ASP A 4 11.90 -5.06 -7.45
C ASP A 4 10.62 -4.29 -7.14
N TRP A 5 10.67 -2.95 -7.14
CA TRP A 5 9.50 -2.15 -6.80
C TRP A 5 8.38 -2.29 -7.83
N LYS A 6 8.71 -2.45 -9.11
CA LYS A 6 7.71 -2.67 -10.15
C LYS A 6 6.99 -4.00 -9.94
N ASP A 7 7.76 -5.03 -9.66
CA ASP A 7 7.19 -6.37 -9.41
C ASP A 7 6.38 -6.36 -8.13
N PHE A 8 6.81 -5.61 -7.13
CA PHE A 8 6.09 -5.46 -5.88
C PHE A 8 4.72 -4.81 -6.10
N PHE A 9 4.67 -3.69 -6.83
CA PHE A 9 3.42 -3.05 -7.17
C PHE A 9 2.53 -3.97 -8.00
N ARG A 10 3.11 -4.70 -8.94
CA ARG A 10 2.35 -5.64 -9.76
C ARG A 10 1.74 -6.74 -8.91
N ALA A 11 2.47 -7.24 -7.93
CA ALA A 11 1.95 -8.26 -7.02
C ALA A 11 0.72 -7.73 -6.26
N ILE A 12 0.75 -6.47 -5.85
CA ILE A 12 -0.39 -5.83 -5.20
C ILE A 12 -1.58 -5.79 -6.17
N GLN A 13 -1.35 -5.31 -7.38
CA GLN A 13 -2.41 -5.19 -8.38
C GLN A 13 -3.04 -6.54 -8.72
N LEU A 14 -2.23 -7.60 -8.73
CA LEU A 14 -2.71 -8.96 -9.01
C LEU A 14 -3.28 -9.66 -7.78
N ASN A 15 -3.27 -9.00 -6.63
CA ASN A 15 -3.75 -9.56 -5.36
C ASN A 15 -2.97 -10.81 -4.95
N ASP A 16 -1.67 -10.80 -5.18
CA ASP A 16 -0.80 -11.92 -4.87
C ASP A 16 -0.09 -11.69 -3.53
N LEU A 17 -0.78 -12.04 -2.44
CA LEU A 17 -0.27 -11.81 -1.10
C LEU A 17 1.05 -12.54 -0.84
N GLU A 18 1.17 -13.79 -1.32
CA GLU A 18 2.38 -14.57 -1.08
C GLU A 18 3.60 -13.92 -1.73
N LEU A 19 3.42 -13.38 -2.93
CA LEU A 19 4.51 -12.69 -3.61
C LEU A 19 4.84 -11.36 -2.91
N VAL A 20 3.84 -10.66 -2.40
CA VAL A 20 4.07 -9.45 -1.59
C VAL A 20 4.91 -9.79 -0.36
N LYS A 21 4.56 -10.87 0.34
CA LYS A 21 5.32 -11.33 1.51
C LYS A 21 6.76 -11.63 1.15
N TYR A 22 6.96 -12.27 0.00
CA TYR A 22 8.29 -12.59 -0.49
C TYR A 22 9.14 -11.32 -0.68
N TYR A 23 8.58 -10.31 -1.34
CA TYR A 23 9.32 -9.07 -1.59
C TYR A 23 9.63 -8.30 -0.31
N ILE A 24 8.72 -8.28 0.64
CA ILE A 24 8.98 -7.65 1.94
C ILE A 24 10.12 -8.38 2.64
N LYS A 25 10.10 -9.72 2.62
CA LYS A 25 11.15 -10.53 3.22
C LYS A 25 12.50 -10.28 2.55
N MET A 26 12.51 -10.01 1.25
CA MET A 26 13.73 -9.74 0.49
C MET A 26 14.23 -8.31 0.65
N GLY A 27 13.53 -7.47 1.41
CA GLY A 27 14.01 -6.15 1.74
C GLY A 27 13.42 -5.00 0.94
N VAL A 28 12.35 -5.25 0.19
CA VAL A 28 11.64 -4.15 -0.48
C VAL A 28 11.02 -3.26 0.59
N ASP A 29 11.25 -1.95 0.50
CA ASP A 29 10.72 -0.99 1.46
C ASP A 29 9.24 -0.71 1.17
N PRO A 30 8.32 -1.09 2.08
CA PRO A 30 6.89 -0.89 1.84
C PRO A 30 6.47 0.59 1.92
N ASN A 31 7.35 1.47 2.37
CA ASN A 31 7.06 2.90 2.45
C ASN A 31 7.63 3.69 1.25
N TYR A 32 8.32 3.02 0.36
CA TYR A 32 8.97 3.70 -0.75
C TYR A 32 7.94 4.18 -1.79
N GLN A 33 8.01 5.46 -2.13
CA GLN A 33 7.19 6.06 -3.18
C GLN A 33 8.06 6.31 -4.39
N HIS A 34 7.91 5.48 -5.42
CA HIS A 34 8.71 5.65 -6.62
C HIS A 34 8.25 6.89 -7.39
N PRO A 35 9.18 7.75 -7.81
CA PRO A 35 8.81 9.00 -8.50
C PRO A 35 7.93 8.80 -9.73
N GLU A 36 8.11 7.68 -10.43
CA GLU A 36 7.34 7.37 -11.63
C GLU A 36 5.87 7.11 -11.31
N TYR A 37 5.59 6.43 -10.20
CA TYR A 37 4.21 6.12 -9.79
C TYR A 37 3.63 7.16 -8.85
N MET A 38 4.48 7.87 -8.14
CA MET A 38 4.11 8.92 -7.19
C MET A 38 3.12 8.47 -6.13
N THR A 39 3.13 7.18 -5.78
CA THR A 39 2.25 6.62 -4.77
C THR A 39 2.99 5.56 -3.96
N ALA A 40 2.46 5.27 -2.78
CA ALA A 40 3.03 4.25 -1.89
C ALA A 40 2.25 2.94 -2.03
N PRO A 41 2.88 1.81 -1.69
CA PRO A 41 2.22 0.49 -1.79
C PRO A 41 0.89 0.40 -1.06
N LEU A 42 0.78 0.99 0.13
CA LEU A 42 -0.47 0.97 0.89
C LEU A 42 -1.61 1.63 0.12
N MET A 43 -1.34 2.78 -0.50
CA MET A 43 -2.37 3.48 -1.27
C MET A 43 -2.80 2.69 -2.48
N GLU A 44 -1.87 1.97 -3.10
CA GLU A 44 -2.20 1.09 -4.20
C GLU A 44 -3.13 -0.03 -3.74
N CYS A 45 -2.87 -0.61 -2.56
CA CYS A 45 -3.75 -1.62 -1.97
C CYS A 45 -5.17 -1.08 -1.81
N ILE A 46 -5.31 0.14 -1.31
CA ILE A 46 -6.63 0.71 -1.08
C ILE A 46 -7.34 1.00 -2.40
N ARG A 47 -6.62 1.53 -3.40
CA ARG A 47 -7.19 1.78 -4.72
C ARG A 47 -7.71 0.52 -5.39
N PHE A 48 -6.99 -0.58 -5.25
CA PHE A 48 -7.35 -1.86 -5.87
C PHE A 48 -8.16 -2.75 -4.95
N GLU A 49 -8.51 -2.25 -3.75
CA GLU A 49 -9.27 -2.98 -2.75
C GLU A 49 -8.61 -4.29 -2.31
N ARG A 50 -7.28 -4.26 -2.17
CA ARG A 50 -6.48 -5.39 -1.69
C ARG A 50 -6.30 -5.29 -0.18
N LEU A 51 -7.40 -5.49 0.58
CA LEU A 51 -7.39 -5.23 2.01
C LEU A 51 -6.54 -6.21 2.81
N GLU A 52 -6.46 -7.46 2.36
CA GLU A 52 -5.62 -8.45 3.03
C GLU A 52 -4.15 -8.08 2.91
N ILE A 53 -3.73 -7.63 1.73
CA ILE A 53 -2.36 -7.17 1.53
C ILE A 53 -2.12 -5.89 2.33
N ALA A 54 -3.09 -4.98 2.34
CA ALA A 54 -2.99 -3.75 3.12
C ALA A 54 -2.78 -4.06 4.60
N GLU A 55 -3.53 -5.01 5.15
CA GLU A 55 -3.38 -5.40 6.53
C GLU A 55 -2.00 -5.97 6.80
N PHE A 56 -1.50 -6.82 5.92
CA PHE A 56 -0.16 -7.38 6.04
C PHE A 56 0.90 -6.26 6.07
N LEU A 57 0.80 -5.30 5.17
CA LEU A 57 1.75 -4.19 5.12
C LEU A 57 1.70 -3.36 6.39
N LEU A 58 0.50 -3.06 6.87
CA LEU A 58 0.33 -2.28 8.10
C LEU A 58 0.92 -3.01 9.31
N GLU A 59 0.74 -4.32 9.39
CA GLU A 59 1.32 -5.14 10.45
C GLU A 59 2.85 -5.15 10.40
N ASN A 60 3.42 -4.86 9.26
CA ASN A 60 4.87 -4.87 9.05
C ASN A 60 5.48 -3.47 9.00
N GLY A 61 4.80 -2.48 9.54
CA GLY A 61 5.38 -1.16 9.76
C GLY A 61 5.16 -0.13 8.67
N THR A 62 4.25 -0.40 7.72
CA THR A 62 3.91 0.60 6.71
C THR A 62 3.25 1.80 7.39
N ASP A 63 3.63 3.00 6.98
CA ASP A 63 3.09 4.24 7.53
C ASP A 63 1.66 4.48 7.01
N ALA A 64 0.68 4.32 7.91
CA ALA A 64 -0.73 4.48 7.56
C ALA A 64 -1.11 5.92 7.23
N THR A 65 -0.28 6.88 7.63
CA THR A 65 -0.57 8.31 7.46
C THR A 65 0.23 8.96 6.35
N ALA A 66 1.03 8.19 5.62
CA ALA A 66 1.86 8.74 4.55
C ALA A 66 1.00 9.42 3.48
N LYS A 67 1.51 10.51 2.94
CA LYS A 67 0.87 11.23 1.85
C LYS A 67 1.54 10.89 0.54
N GLU A 68 0.79 10.95 -0.55
CA GLU A 68 1.37 10.78 -1.86
C GLU A 68 2.37 11.89 -2.16
N HIS A 69 3.40 11.54 -2.93
CA HIS A 69 4.47 12.46 -3.27
C HIS A 69 3.92 13.74 -3.90
N GLY A 70 4.24 14.86 -3.27
CA GLY A 70 3.82 16.18 -3.77
C GLY A 70 2.35 16.52 -3.52
N GLY A 71 1.61 15.70 -2.76
CA GLY A 71 0.19 15.92 -2.55
C GLY A 71 -0.26 15.75 -1.11
N THR A 72 -1.57 15.74 -0.93
CA THR A 72 -2.20 15.55 0.38
C THR A 72 -2.98 14.24 0.48
N THR A 73 -2.96 13.43 -0.59
CA THR A 73 -3.72 12.19 -0.63
C THR A 73 -3.10 11.16 0.31
N THR A 74 -3.94 10.55 1.14
CA THR A 74 -3.55 9.46 2.05
C THR A 74 -4.38 8.23 1.76
N ALA A 75 -3.97 7.09 2.32
CA ALA A 75 -4.77 5.87 2.19
C ALA A 75 -6.19 6.07 2.71
N MET A 76 -6.33 6.78 3.84
CA MET A 76 -7.65 7.06 4.42
C MET A 76 -8.50 7.89 3.47
N SER A 77 -7.94 8.94 2.84
CA SER A 77 -8.70 9.77 1.93
C SER A 77 -9.18 8.98 0.71
N ILE A 78 -8.36 8.06 0.21
CA ILE A 78 -8.76 7.20 -0.90
C ILE A 78 -9.90 6.28 -0.47
N ALA A 79 -9.79 5.67 0.71
CA ALA A 79 -10.83 4.78 1.22
C ALA A 79 -12.16 5.50 1.36
N VAL A 80 -12.14 6.72 1.90
CA VAL A 80 -13.35 7.53 2.07
C VAL A 80 -13.95 7.89 0.72
N MET A 81 -13.12 8.33 -0.22
CA MET A 81 -13.59 8.69 -1.56
C MET A 81 -14.21 7.52 -2.29
N ASN A 82 -13.68 6.33 -2.08
CA ASN A 82 -14.20 5.12 -2.72
C ASN A 82 -15.41 4.53 -2.00
N GLY A 83 -15.78 5.08 -0.85
CA GLY A 83 -16.88 4.57 -0.06
C GLY A 83 -16.58 3.19 0.52
N ASN A 84 -15.30 2.85 0.69
CA ASN A 84 -14.90 1.53 1.16
C ASN A 84 -14.82 1.51 2.68
N LYS A 85 -15.93 1.14 3.32
CA LYS A 85 -16.05 1.14 4.78
C LYS A 85 -15.09 0.18 5.45
N GLU A 86 -14.82 -0.96 4.82
CA GLU A 86 -13.88 -1.94 5.37
C GLU A 86 -12.47 -1.40 5.41
N ALA A 87 -12.06 -0.70 4.34
CA ALA A 87 -10.75 -0.08 4.30
C ALA A 87 -10.63 1.01 5.36
N VAL A 88 -11.68 1.82 5.55
CA VAL A 88 -11.69 2.85 6.59
C VAL A 88 -11.49 2.21 7.97
N ARG A 89 -12.24 1.15 8.27
CA ARG A 89 -12.12 0.46 9.56
C ARG A 89 -10.72 -0.11 9.76
N LEU A 90 -10.15 -0.71 8.71
CA LEU A 90 -8.81 -1.25 8.79
C LEU A 90 -7.80 -0.16 9.12
N LEU A 91 -7.87 0.95 8.39
CA LEU A 91 -6.91 2.04 8.58
C LEU A 91 -7.06 2.70 9.95
N GLU A 92 -8.28 2.78 10.49
CA GLU A 92 -8.51 3.38 11.80
C GLU A 92 -7.77 2.65 12.92
N LYS A 93 -7.43 1.40 12.73
CA LYS A 93 -6.66 0.64 13.73
C LYS A 93 -5.21 1.10 13.82
N TYR A 94 -4.73 1.79 12.80
CA TYR A 94 -3.31 2.16 12.68
C TYR A 94 -3.05 3.67 12.66
N VAL A 95 -4.09 4.47 12.72
CA VAL A 95 -3.93 5.94 12.70
C VAL A 95 -4.38 6.55 14.02
#